data_a71bda4bfd820ecbe830ead620328f90
#
_entry.id   a71bda4bfd820ecbe830ead620328f90
#
_cell.length_a   1.000
_cell.length_b   1.000
_cell.length_c   1.000
_cell.angle_alpha   90.00
_cell.angle_beta   90.00
_cell.angle_gamma   90.00
#
_symmetry.space_group_name_H-M   'P 1'
#
loop_
_entity.id
_entity.type
_entity.pdbx_description
1 polymer ?
#
loop_
_entity_poly.entity_id
_entity_poly.type
_entity_poly.pdbx_seq_one_letter_code
_entity_poly.pdbx_strand_id
1 'polypeptide(L)'
;MIIPKFETQKEWVEPKEFPDLRQCDEIAIDLETRDPDLRTKGSGSVIGNGEVIGIAVAVPGKAFYFPIAHGSGPNMERKKVLKWFEDIMASPSTKIFHNAMYDVCWIRNLGIKINGLVVDTMIAASLVDENRFRYDLNTLSWDYLGHGKNESALNEAAKSRGLDPKADMWQLPALEVGLYAEKDAQLTLELWQVFKREIVQQDIEDIFNLETDLFPCLVDMKFKGVRVDVEKANQTKIHLATKEEQLLLDIKKETGIQPQIWAARNIAEIFDKLNLDYERTEKTQAPSFTKNFLQEHKHPLVQKIAQAREINKAHTTFIDTIIRYEHKGRIHADINQIRSDNGGTVTGRFSYSNPNLQQLPARNKDLGPLIRSLFLPEEGHTWGCFDYSQQEPRL
;
A
#
# COMPACT_ATOMS: atom_id res chain seq x y z
N MET A 1 7.97 -18.96 27.43
CA MET A 1 6.66 -18.31 27.19
C MET A 1 5.79 -19.33 26.44
N ILE A 2 4.53 -19.46 26.79
CA ILE A 2 3.65 -20.49 26.19
C ILE A 2 2.83 -19.77 25.11
N ILE A 3 2.84 -20.31 23.87
CA ILE A 3 1.93 -19.83 22.81
C ILE A 3 0.50 -20.06 23.29
N PRO A 4 -0.39 -19.06 23.28
CA PRO A 4 -1.77 -19.22 23.71
C PRO A 4 -2.46 -20.33 22.93
N LYS A 5 -3.17 -21.20 23.60
CA LYS A 5 -4.02 -22.21 22.95
C LYS A 5 -5.45 -21.71 22.92
N PHE A 6 -6.03 -21.74 21.74
CA PHE A 6 -7.44 -21.39 21.53
C PHE A 6 -8.29 -22.66 21.38
N GLU A 7 -9.51 -22.61 21.89
CA GLU A 7 -10.46 -23.68 21.66
C GLU A 7 -10.96 -23.66 20.22
N THR A 8 -11.01 -24.83 19.59
CA THR A 8 -11.52 -24.96 18.23
C THR A 8 -13.04 -24.83 18.23
N GLN A 9 -13.54 -23.76 17.66
CA GLN A 9 -14.97 -23.56 17.43
C GLN A 9 -15.36 -24.12 16.06
N LYS A 10 -16.55 -24.71 15.96
CA LYS A 10 -17.10 -25.21 14.70
C LYS A 10 -17.94 -24.17 13.96
N GLU A 11 -18.56 -23.28 14.70
CA GLU A 11 -19.42 -22.21 14.19
C GLU A 11 -19.18 -20.96 15.01
N TRP A 12 -19.27 -19.80 14.36
CA TRP A 12 -19.19 -18.52 15.06
C TRP A 12 -20.48 -18.27 15.86
N VAL A 13 -20.30 -17.75 17.05
CA VAL A 13 -21.40 -17.38 17.94
C VAL A 13 -21.28 -15.90 18.28
N GLU A 14 -22.35 -15.13 18.04
CA GLU A 14 -22.39 -13.72 18.40
C GLU A 14 -22.10 -13.52 19.89
N PRO A 15 -21.14 -12.65 20.25
CA PRO A 15 -20.86 -12.34 21.65
C PRO A 15 -22.09 -11.73 22.33
N LYS A 16 -22.53 -12.33 23.44
CA LYS A 16 -23.70 -11.84 24.21
C LYS A 16 -23.35 -10.63 25.10
N GLU A 17 -22.09 -10.52 25.47
CA GLU A 17 -21.57 -9.49 26.37
C GLU A 17 -20.26 -8.91 25.81
N PHE A 18 -19.96 -7.68 26.17
CA PHE A 18 -18.68 -7.06 25.88
C PHE A 18 -17.66 -7.45 26.95
N PRO A 19 -16.61 -8.23 26.61
CA PRO A 19 -15.61 -8.62 27.59
C PRO A 19 -14.80 -7.40 28.05
N ASP A 20 -14.48 -7.34 29.33
CA ASP A 20 -13.54 -6.33 29.84
C ASP A 20 -12.10 -6.79 29.57
N LEU A 21 -11.47 -6.22 28.55
CA LEU A 21 -10.11 -6.52 28.11
C LEU A 21 -9.11 -5.45 28.56
N ARG A 22 -9.54 -4.42 29.29
CA ARG A 22 -8.68 -3.28 29.68
C ARG A 22 -7.52 -3.66 30.60
N GLN A 23 -7.63 -4.82 31.26
CA GLN A 23 -6.58 -5.36 32.14
C GLN A 23 -5.67 -6.39 31.46
N CYS A 24 -5.89 -6.67 30.17
CA CYS A 24 -5.02 -7.54 29.40
C CYS A 24 -3.75 -6.77 29.01
N ASP A 25 -2.59 -7.39 29.18
CA ASP A 25 -1.31 -6.79 28.78
C ASP A 25 -1.19 -6.65 27.25
N GLU A 26 -1.72 -7.62 26.52
CA GLU A 26 -1.62 -7.76 25.07
C GLU A 26 -2.98 -8.08 24.47
N ILE A 27 -3.36 -7.36 23.42
CA ILE A 27 -4.63 -7.55 22.67
C ILE A 27 -4.31 -7.53 21.18
N ALA A 28 -4.55 -8.63 20.48
CA ALA A 28 -4.49 -8.64 19.03
C ALA A 28 -5.81 -8.17 18.43
N ILE A 29 -5.73 -7.43 17.34
CA ILE A 29 -6.86 -6.76 16.71
C ILE A 29 -6.76 -6.96 15.20
N ASP A 30 -7.89 -7.23 14.58
CA ASP A 30 -8.06 -7.29 13.13
C ASP A 30 -9.40 -6.65 12.75
N LEU A 31 -9.43 -5.84 11.70
CA LEU A 31 -10.63 -5.15 11.24
C LEU A 31 -11.09 -5.70 9.91
N GLU A 32 -12.33 -6.11 9.86
CA GLU A 32 -12.99 -6.39 8.59
C GLU A 32 -13.60 -5.09 8.04
N THR A 33 -13.38 -4.84 6.76
CA THR A 33 -13.71 -3.55 6.15
C THR A 33 -14.38 -3.70 4.79
N ARG A 34 -15.14 -2.66 4.43
CA ARG A 34 -15.53 -2.38 3.06
C ARG A 34 -14.65 -1.24 2.55
N ASP A 35 -13.77 -1.53 1.60
CA ASP A 35 -12.83 -0.56 1.02
C ASP A 35 -12.81 -0.66 -0.52
N PRO A 36 -13.83 -0.12 -1.20
CA PRO A 36 -14.10 -0.39 -2.61
C PRO A 36 -13.04 0.19 -3.56
N ASP A 37 -12.37 1.26 -3.16
CA ASP A 37 -11.40 1.96 -4.00
C ASP A 37 -9.94 1.68 -3.60
N LEU A 38 -9.67 0.76 -2.68
CA LEU A 38 -8.34 0.49 -2.14
C LEU A 38 -7.26 0.32 -3.23
N ARG A 39 -7.58 -0.41 -4.29
CA ARG A 39 -6.62 -0.70 -5.39
C ARG A 39 -6.54 0.40 -6.45
N THR A 40 -7.49 1.33 -6.48
CA THR A 40 -7.62 2.32 -7.54
C THR A 40 -7.32 3.75 -7.13
N LYS A 41 -7.67 4.10 -5.88
CA LYS A 41 -7.51 5.46 -5.33
C LYS A 41 -6.80 5.50 -3.98
N GLY A 42 -6.44 4.33 -3.42
CA GLY A 42 -5.85 4.20 -2.10
C GLY A 42 -6.87 3.92 -1.00
N SER A 43 -6.40 3.88 0.24
CA SER A 43 -7.20 3.44 1.40
C SER A 43 -8.39 4.34 1.67
N GLY A 44 -9.57 3.74 1.73
CA GLY A 44 -10.83 4.40 2.08
C GLY A 44 -10.82 5.05 3.45
N SER A 45 -10.01 4.53 4.38
CA SER A 45 -9.83 5.13 5.71
C SER A 45 -9.31 6.58 5.66
N VAL A 46 -8.54 6.92 4.64
CA VAL A 46 -7.95 8.25 4.46
C VAL A 46 -8.81 9.13 3.55
N ILE A 47 -9.32 8.55 2.45
CA ILE A 47 -10.12 9.31 1.48
C ILE A 47 -11.61 9.38 1.85
N GLY A 48 -12.03 8.71 2.93
CA GLY A 48 -13.42 8.75 3.41
C GLY A 48 -14.40 7.92 2.56
N ASN A 49 -13.92 6.86 1.89
CA ASN A 49 -14.74 5.95 1.09
C ASN A 49 -14.62 4.51 1.58
N GLY A 50 -15.64 4.03 2.25
CA GLY A 50 -15.68 2.71 2.87
C GLY A 50 -16.02 2.79 4.34
N GLU A 51 -15.92 1.66 5.04
CA GLU A 51 -16.24 1.57 6.47
C GLU A 51 -15.73 0.28 7.11
N VAL A 52 -15.57 0.30 8.42
CA VAL A 52 -15.36 -0.90 9.21
C VAL A 52 -16.67 -1.66 9.34
N ILE A 53 -16.67 -2.93 8.93
CA ILE A 53 -17.86 -3.82 8.99
C ILE A 53 -17.85 -4.72 10.21
N GLY A 54 -16.69 -4.96 10.81
CA GLY A 54 -16.56 -5.75 12.02
C GLY A 54 -15.19 -5.59 12.67
N ILE A 55 -15.11 -5.96 13.94
CA ILE A 55 -13.90 -5.84 14.77
C ILE A 55 -13.64 -7.21 15.39
N ALA A 56 -12.50 -7.81 15.07
CA ALA A 56 -12.00 -9.00 15.74
C ALA A 56 -10.95 -8.63 16.79
N VAL A 57 -11.03 -9.29 17.95
CA VAL A 57 -10.02 -9.14 19.01
C VAL A 57 -9.66 -10.51 19.56
N ALA A 58 -8.39 -10.69 19.92
CA ALA A 58 -7.93 -11.89 20.59
C ALA A 58 -7.05 -11.54 21.80
N VAL A 59 -7.27 -12.28 22.87
CA VAL A 59 -6.45 -12.32 24.08
C VAL A 59 -6.12 -13.79 24.38
N PRO A 60 -5.16 -14.13 25.23
CA PRO A 60 -4.79 -15.51 25.48
C PRO A 60 -6.01 -16.41 25.76
N GLY A 61 -6.22 -17.40 24.87
CA GLY A 61 -7.27 -18.41 24.96
C GLY A 61 -8.67 -17.99 24.52
N LYS A 62 -8.90 -16.73 24.15
CA LYS A 62 -10.21 -16.23 23.72
C LYS A 62 -10.09 -15.29 22.53
N ALA A 63 -11.01 -15.44 21.58
CA ALA A 63 -11.18 -14.50 20.48
C ALA A 63 -12.66 -14.15 20.32
N PHE A 64 -12.94 -12.99 19.77
CA PHE A 64 -14.28 -12.45 19.60
C PHE A 64 -14.36 -11.67 18.32
N TYR A 65 -15.47 -11.78 17.61
CA TYR A 65 -15.80 -10.94 16.47
C TYR A 65 -17.08 -10.16 16.72
N PHE A 66 -17.07 -8.86 16.49
CA PHE A 66 -18.18 -7.92 16.69
C PHE A 66 -18.59 -7.33 15.35
N PRO A 67 -19.62 -7.86 14.66
CA PRO A 67 -20.13 -7.34 13.41
C PRO A 67 -20.90 -6.05 13.62
N ILE A 68 -20.65 -5.02 12.80
CA ILE A 68 -21.27 -3.70 12.95
C ILE A 68 -21.86 -3.11 11.68
N ALA A 69 -21.50 -3.63 10.49
CA ALA A 69 -21.97 -3.11 9.21
C ALA A 69 -21.94 -4.13 8.06
N HIS A 70 -22.22 -5.41 8.34
CA HIS A 70 -22.44 -6.40 7.28
C HIS A 70 -23.72 -6.07 6.50
N GLY A 71 -23.67 -6.25 5.18
CA GLY A 71 -24.78 -5.97 4.27
C GLY A 71 -25.93 -6.98 4.38
N SER A 72 -25.70 -8.14 5.00
CA SER A 72 -26.72 -9.17 5.25
C SER A 72 -26.56 -9.77 6.63
N GLY A 73 -27.70 -10.30 7.16
CA GLY A 73 -27.76 -10.86 8.51
C GLY A 73 -27.78 -9.76 9.61
N PRO A 74 -27.85 -10.21 10.88
CA PRO A 74 -27.85 -9.30 12.02
C PRO A 74 -26.46 -8.66 12.23
N ASN A 75 -26.48 -7.41 12.67
CA ASN A 75 -25.31 -6.69 13.17
C ASN A 75 -25.55 -6.31 14.63
N MET A 76 -24.48 -6.20 15.40
CA MET A 76 -24.53 -5.64 16.74
C MET A 76 -24.75 -4.13 16.70
N GLU A 77 -25.21 -3.54 17.80
CA GLU A 77 -25.42 -2.11 17.89
C GLU A 77 -24.09 -1.34 17.76
N ARG A 78 -23.86 -0.76 16.57
CA ARG A 78 -22.59 -0.10 16.19
C ARG A 78 -22.07 0.86 17.27
N LYS A 79 -22.95 1.69 17.86
CA LYS A 79 -22.53 2.67 18.89
C LYS A 79 -21.98 1.98 20.14
N LYS A 80 -22.59 0.87 20.58
CA LYS A 80 -22.12 0.13 21.75
C LYS A 80 -20.79 -0.57 21.48
N VAL A 81 -20.64 -1.21 20.32
CA VAL A 81 -19.39 -1.86 19.93
C VAL A 81 -18.27 -0.84 19.84
N LEU A 82 -18.49 0.29 19.15
CA LEU A 82 -17.47 1.33 19.02
C LEU A 82 -17.08 1.96 20.35
N LYS A 83 -18.05 2.16 21.27
CA LYS A 83 -17.75 2.67 22.62
C LYS A 83 -16.89 1.69 23.43
N TRP A 84 -17.25 0.42 23.44
CA TRP A 84 -16.45 -0.65 24.05
C TRP A 84 -15.04 -0.72 23.43
N PHE A 85 -14.94 -0.64 22.11
CA PHE A 85 -13.67 -0.68 21.40
C PHE A 85 -12.81 0.55 21.74
N GLU A 86 -13.40 1.75 21.81
CA GLU A 86 -12.72 2.96 22.25
C GLU A 86 -12.13 2.81 23.64
N ASP A 87 -12.87 2.22 24.59
CA ASP A 87 -12.42 1.97 25.97
C ASP A 87 -11.21 1.00 26.00
N ILE A 88 -11.18 -0.01 25.12
CA ILE A 88 -10.05 -0.92 24.97
C ILE A 88 -8.86 -0.19 24.34
N MET A 89 -9.08 0.61 23.29
CA MET A 89 -8.01 1.36 22.64
C MET A 89 -7.39 2.40 23.59
N ALA A 90 -8.14 2.93 24.51
CA ALA A 90 -7.66 3.87 25.55
C ALA A 90 -6.84 3.18 26.65
N SER A 91 -6.88 1.86 26.80
CA SER A 91 -6.10 1.13 27.80
C SER A 91 -4.60 1.15 27.50
N PRO A 92 -3.71 0.98 28.50
CA PRO A 92 -2.26 0.97 28.28
C PRO A 92 -1.74 -0.35 27.69
N SER A 93 -2.59 -1.33 27.41
CA SER A 93 -2.22 -2.62 26.82
C SER A 93 -1.50 -2.43 25.47
N THR A 94 -0.64 -3.37 25.13
CA THR A 94 -0.06 -3.47 23.80
C THR A 94 -1.12 -3.91 22.79
N LYS A 95 -1.32 -3.15 21.72
CA LYS A 95 -2.21 -3.49 20.60
C LYS A 95 -1.38 -4.12 19.50
N ILE A 96 -1.75 -5.33 19.12
CA ILE A 96 -1.01 -6.15 18.17
C ILE A 96 -1.84 -6.28 16.90
N PHE A 97 -1.23 -5.99 15.78
CA PHE A 97 -1.84 -6.06 14.46
C PHE A 97 -0.98 -6.89 13.52
N HIS A 98 -1.54 -7.25 12.39
CA HIS A 98 -0.78 -7.73 11.24
C HIS A 98 -1.03 -6.81 10.04
N ASN A 99 -0.02 -6.10 9.55
CA ASN A 99 -0.15 -4.97 8.63
C ASN A 99 -0.88 -3.78 9.28
N ALA A 100 -0.40 -3.38 10.44
CA ALA A 100 -0.99 -2.37 11.33
C ALA A 100 -1.38 -1.06 10.63
N MET A 101 -0.65 -0.66 9.57
CA MET A 101 -0.94 0.58 8.84
C MET A 101 -2.38 0.61 8.30
N TYR A 102 -2.92 -0.53 7.89
CA TYR A 102 -4.28 -0.62 7.40
C TYR A 102 -5.31 -0.40 8.50
N ASP A 103 -5.22 -1.19 9.58
CA ASP A 103 -6.19 -1.17 10.69
C ASP A 103 -6.12 0.13 11.50
N VAL A 104 -4.92 0.58 11.82
CA VAL A 104 -4.72 1.83 12.59
C VAL A 104 -5.26 3.04 11.82
N CYS A 105 -5.16 3.06 10.50
CA CYS A 105 -5.77 4.10 9.69
C CYS A 105 -7.31 4.07 9.79
N TRP A 106 -7.94 2.88 9.79
CA TRP A 106 -9.38 2.77 9.99
C TRP A 106 -9.81 3.13 11.41
N ILE A 107 -9.05 2.75 12.43
CA ILE A 107 -9.31 3.15 13.84
C ILE A 107 -9.26 4.67 13.96
N ARG A 108 -8.26 5.31 13.35
CA ARG A 108 -8.16 6.77 13.30
C ARG A 108 -9.32 7.42 12.54
N ASN A 109 -9.77 6.83 11.44
CA ASN A 109 -10.94 7.28 10.68
C ASN A 109 -12.22 7.26 11.52
N LEU A 110 -12.36 6.26 12.42
CA LEU A 110 -13.45 6.20 13.40
C LEU A 110 -13.35 7.28 14.49
N GLY A 111 -12.28 8.07 14.54
CA GLY A 111 -12.03 9.08 15.58
C GLY A 111 -11.49 8.50 16.89
N ILE A 112 -11.12 7.21 16.91
CA ILE A 112 -10.63 6.51 18.10
C ILE A 112 -9.11 6.70 18.20
N LYS A 113 -8.65 7.08 19.39
CA LYS A 113 -7.23 7.19 19.73
C LYS A 113 -6.73 5.89 20.32
N ILE A 114 -5.53 5.48 19.93
CA ILE A 114 -4.85 4.32 20.49
C ILE A 114 -3.88 4.80 21.56
N ASN A 115 -3.97 4.21 22.76
CA ASN A 115 -3.00 4.35 23.83
C ASN A 115 -2.23 3.04 23.99
N GLY A 116 -1.03 3.10 24.57
CA GLY A 116 -0.12 1.96 24.66
C GLY A 116 0.68 1.72 23.37
N LEU A 117 1.48 0.67 23.38
CA LEU A 117 2.33 0.29 22.25
C LEU A 117 1.49 -0.31 21.12
N VAL A 118 1.80 0.07 19.89
CA VAL A 118 1.26 -0.56 18.67
C VAL A 118 2.34 -1.44 18.07
N VAL A 119 2.07 -2.74 17.97
CA VAL A 119 2.98 -3.73 17.39
C VAL A 119 2.41 -4.23 16.07
N ASP A 120 3.27 -4.33 15.07
CA ASP A 120 2.97 -4.94 13.78
C ASP A 120 3.76 -6.25 13.61
N THR A 121 3.07 -7.38 13.57
CA THR A 121 3.70 -8.68 13.37
C THR A 121 4.29 -8.85 11.97
N MET A 122 3.86 -8.07 10.97
CA MET A 122 4.49 -8.05 9.65
C MET A 122 5.85 -7.35 9.70
N ILE A 123 5.98 -6.26 10.45
CA ILE A 123 7.26 -5.58 10.73
C ILE A 123 8.20 -6.53 11.49
N ALA A 124 7.71 -7.13 12.56
CA ALA A 124 8.47 -8.10 13.34
C ALA A 124 9.00 -9.26 12.46
N ALA A 125 8.14 -9.83 11.62
CA ALA A 125 8.50 -10.93 10.72
C ALA A 125 9.59 -10.53 9.72
N SER A 126 9.53 -9.32 9.16
CA SER A 126 10.52 -8.88 8.18
C SER A 126 11.86 -8.48 8.82
N LEU A 127 11.90 -8.14 10.10
CA LEU A 127 13.15 -7.96 10.84
C LEU A 127 13.78 -9.30 11.25
N VAL A 128 12.96 -10.29 11.59
CA VAL A 128 13.41 -11.65 11.94
C VAL A 128 13.97 -12.39 10.72
N ASP A 129 13.36 -12.22 9.55
CA ASP A 129 13.82 -12.83 8.29
C ASP A 129 13.46 -11.93 7.10
N GLU A 130 14.42 -11.08 6.69
CA GLU A 130 14.27 -10.12 5.58
C GLU A 130 14.30 -10.78 4.20
N ASN A 131 14.71 -12.05 4.11
CA ASN A 131 14.84 -12.76 2.83
C ASN A 131 13.57 -13.47 2.37
N ARG A 132 12.50 -13.40 3.14
CA ARG A 132 11.24 -14.02 2.78
C ARG A 132 10.61 -13.34 1.58
N PHE A 133 9.90 -14.14 0.76
CA PHE A 133 9.12 -13.63 -0.37
C PHE A 133 7.72 -13.15 0.05
N ARG A 134 7.19 -13.69 1.15
CA ARG A 134 5.83 -13.42 1.64
C ARG A 134 5.80 -13.21 3.13
N TYR A 135 5.03 -12.21 3.52
CA TYR A 135 4.79 -11.83 4.92
C TYR A 135 3.29 -11.81 5.25
N ASP A 136 2.42 -12.38 4.39
CA ASP A 136 1.01 -12.51 4.70
C ASP A 136 0.78 -13.40 5.93
N LEU A 137 -0.27 -13.08 6.68
CA LEU A 137 -0.60 -13.73 7.95
C LEU A 137 -0.68 -15.25 7.81
N ASN A 138 -1.29 -15.76 6.74
CA ASN A 138 -1.46 -17.20 6.57
C ASN A 138 -0.13 -17.92 6.30
N THR A 139 0.71 -17.37 5.43
CA THR A 139 2.04 -17.94 5.15
C THR A 139 2.91 -17.97 6.40
N LEU A 140 2.97 -16.85 7.13
CA LEU A 140 3.73 -16.79 8.39
C LEU A 140 3.18 -17.77 9.44
N SER A 141 1.87 -17.92 9.53
CA SER A 141 1.25 -18.86 10.49
C SER A 141 1.62 -20.31 10.20
N TRP A 142 1.57 -20.74 8.93
CA TRP A 142 2.00 -22.08 8.56
C TRP A 142 3.49 -22.32 8.86
N ASP A 143 4.34 -21.35 8.58
CA ASP A 143 5.80 -21.49 8.74
C ASP A 143 6.24 -21.47 10.21
N TYR A 144 5.64 -20.63 11.04
CA TYR A 144 6.06 -20.43 12.43
C TYR A 144 5.21 -21.16 13.47
N LEU A 145 3.92 -21.44 13.16
CA LEU A 145 2.97 -22.08 14.10
C LEU A 145 2.61 -23.51 13.69
N GLY A 146 2.84 -23.89 12.43
CA GLY A 146 2.42 -25.18 11.87
C GLY A 146 0.92 -25.31 11.58
N HIS A 147 0.17 -24.22 11.66
CA HIS A 147 -1.24 -24.13 11.28
C HIS A 147 -1.57 -22.73 10.78
N GLY A 148 -2.69 -22.58 10.07
CA GLY A 148 -3.08 -21.33 9.46
C GLY A 148 -4.59 -21.17 9.35
N LYS A 149 -5.01 -20.31 8.45
CA LYS A 149 -6.42 -20.05 8.15
C LYS A 149 -7.04 -21.21 7.40
N ASN A 150 -8.30 -21.45 7.67
CA ASN A 150 -9.16 -22.26 6.80
C ASN A 150 -10.18 -21.32 6.14
N GLU A 151 -9.90 -20.91 4.93
CA GLU A 151 -10.75 -19.99 4.15
C GLU A 151 -11.85 -20.72 3.34
N SER A 152 -11.95 -22.06 3.42
CA SER A 152 -12.86 -22.83 2.56
C SER A 152 -14.33 -22.42 2.74
N ALA A 153 -14.80 -22.30 3.98
CA ALA A 153 -16.18 -21.92 4.26
C ALA A 153 -16.50 -20.49 3.75
N LEU A 154 -15.61 -19.54 3.98
CA LEU A 154 -15.74 -18.17 3.47
C LEU A 154 -15.77 -18.14 1.94
N ASN A 155 -14.86 -18.88 1.29
CA ASN A 155 -14.78 -18.96 -0.16
C ASN A 155 -16.02 -19.62 -0.78
N GLU A 156 -16.55 -20.67 -0.17
CA GLU A 156 -17.79 -21.34 -0.58
C GLU A 156 -19.00 -20.40 -0.44
N ALA A 157 -19.10 -19.70 0.69
CA ALA A 157 -20.16 -18.73 0.95
C ALA A 157 -20.17 -17.58 -0.07
N ALA A 158 -19.02 -17.01 -0.37
CA ALA A 158 -18.86 -15.96 -1.39
C ALA A 158 -19.19 -16.50 -2.79
N LYS A 159 -18.59 -17.63 -3.17
CA LYS A 159 -18.78 -18.25 -4.48
C LYS A 159 -20.26 -18.61 -4.76
N SER A 160 -20.99 -19.13 -3.76
CA SER A 160 -22.41 -19.46 -3.90
C SER A 160 -23.28 -18.24 -4.24
N ARG A 161 -22.79 -17.03 -3.95
CA ARG A 161 -23.46 -15.76 -4.21
C ARG A 161 -22.85 -14.97 -5.37
N GLY A 162 -21.82 -15.50 -6.05
CA GLY A 162 -21.12 -14.81 -7.12
C GLY A 162 -20.27 -13.62 -6.64
N LEU A 163 -19.81 -13.64 -5.38
CA LEU A 163 -19.04 -12.59 -4.72
C LEU A 163 -17.55 -12.93 -4.68
N ASP A 164 -16.72 -11.90 -4.64
CA ASP A 164 -15.30 -12.04 -4.29
C ASP A 164 -15.16 -12.18 -2.76
N PRO A 165 -14.49 -13.22 -2.23
CA PRO A 165 -14.45 -13.49 -0.80
C PRO A 165 -13.76 -12.40 0.03
N LYS A 166 -12.91 -11.57 -0.58
CA LYS A 166 -12.22 -10.47 0.11
C LYS A 166 -12.83 -9.10 -0.20
N ALA A 167 -13.05 -8.79 -1.48
CA ALA A 167 -13.59 -7.49 -1.88
C ALA A 167 -15.05 -7.31 -1.49
N ASP A 168 -15.84 -8.40 -1.50
CA ASP A 168 -17.28 -8.40 -1.22
C ASP A 168 -17.65 -9.02 0.13
N MET A 169 -16.69 -9.29 1.00
CA MET A 169 -16.91 -9.88 2.33
C MET A 169 -17.98 -9.15 3.15
N TRP A 170 -18.05 -7.84 2.99
CA TRP A 170 -19.05 -7.00 3.65
C TRP A 170 -20.50 -7.35 3.30
N GLN A 171 -20.74 -8.04 2.19
CA GLN A 171 -22.09 -8.50 1.76
C GLN A 171 -22.48 -9.82 2.42
N LEU A 172 -21.53 -10.57 2.96
CA LEU A 172 -21.78 -11.83 3.67
C LEU A 172 -22.31 -11.58 5.08
N PRO A 173 -23.17 -12.48 5.63
CA PRO A 173 -23.57 -12.38 7.02
C PRO A 173 -22.41 -12.70 7.97
N ALA A 174 -22.41 -12.08 9.14
CA ALA A 174 -21.40 -12.30 10.17
C ALA A 174 -21.18 -13.77 10.55
N LEU A 175 -22.23 -14.60 10.47
CA LEU A 175 -22.15 -16.04 10.73
C LEU A 175 -21.13 -16.76 9.83
N GLU A 176 -20.93 -16.28 8.62
CA GLU A 176 -20.01 -16.87 7.64
C GLU A 176 -18.61 -16.25 7.70
N VAL A 177 -18.48 -15.06 8.30
CA VAL A 177 -17.21 -14.30 8.40
C VAL A 177 -16.56 -14.43 9.78
N GLY A 178 -17.35 -14.57 10.84
CA GLY A 178 -16.90 -14.43 12.22
C GLY A 178 -15.76 -15.36 12.62
N LEU A 179 -15.82 -16.66 12.26
CA LEU A 179 -14.72 -17.59 12.55
C LEU A 179 -13.43 -17.22 11.82
N TYR A 180 -13.54 -16.71 10.60
CA TYR A 180 -12.40 -16.24 9.82
C TYR A 180 -11.75 -15.04 10.51
N ALA A 181 -12.54 -14.03 10.87
CA ALA A 181 -12.05 -12.82 11.53
C ALA A 181 -11.45 -13.11 12.93
N GLU A 182 -12.11 -13.95 13.74
CA GLU A 182 -11.55 -14.41 15.02
C GLU A 182 -10.21 -15.12 14.83
N LYS A 183 -10.10 -15.94 13.77
CA LYS A 183 -8.87 -16.68 13.48
C LYS A 183 -7.72 -15.76 13.10
N ASP A 184 -7.98 -14.65 12.38
CA ASP A 184 -6.97 -13.67 12.03
C ASP A 184 -6.39 -12.99 13.27
N ALA A 185 -7.23 -12.54 14.18
CA ALA A 185 -6.79 -11.99 15.46
C ALA A 185 -6.03 -13.03 16.32
N GLN A 186 -6.49 -14.31 16.35
CA GLN A 186 -5.78 -15.40 17.06
C GLN A 186 -4.37 -15.61 16.51
N LEU A 187 -4.25 -15.80 15.19
CA LEU A 187 -2.97 -16.04 14.53
C LEU A 187 -2.00 -14.86 14.71
N THR A 188 -2.53 -13.65 14.69
CA THR A 188 -1.75 -12.42 14.96
C THR A 188 -1.17 -12.44 16.37
N LEU A 189 -1.96 -12.83 17.39
CA LEU A 189 -1.47 -12.95 18.76
C LEU A 189 -0.46 -14.09 18.92
N GLU A 190 -0.71 -15.24 18.31
CA GLU A 190 0.18 -16.40 18.37
C GLU A 190 1.54 -16.09 17.72
N LEU A 191 1.53 -15.46 16.54
CA LEU A 191 2.74 -15.04 15.84
C LEU A 191 3.54 -14.02 16.64
N TRP A 192 2.88 -13.07 17.29
CA TRP A 192 3.56 -12.13 18.15
C TRP A 192 4.34 -12.83 19.28
N GLN A 193 3.78 -13.89 19.87
CA GLN A 193 4.50 -14.63 20.93
C GLN A 193 5.75 -15.34 20.37
N VAL A 194 5.76 -15.71 19.10
CA VAL A 194 6.96 -16.28 18.44
C VAL A 194 7.95 -15.16 18.15
N PHE A 195 7.54 -14.10 17.46
CA PHE A 195 8.44 -13.02 17.04
C PHE A 195 9.06 -12.28 18.22
N LYS A 196 8.33 -12.09 19.30
CA LYS A 196 8.84 -11.50 20.54
C LYS A 196 10.06 -12.27 21.09
N ARG A 197 10.12 -13.59 20.91
CA ARG A 197 11.27 -14.42 21.29
C ARG A 197 12.39 -14.31 20.26
N GLU A 198 12.05 -14.39 18.97
CA GLU A 198 13.03 -14.29 17.90
C GLU A 198 13.77 -12.95 17.93
N ILE A 199 13.07 -11.84 18.16
CA ILE A 199 13.63 -10.50 18.31
C ILE A 199 14.73 -10.48 19.40
N VAL A 200 14.42 -11.03 20.58
CA VAL A 200 15.41 -11.13 21.68
C VAL A 200 16.55 -12.08 21.35
N GLN A 201 16.25 -13.26 20.77
CA GLN A 201 17.28 -14.26 20.45
C GLN A 201 18.24 -13.79 19.36
N GLN A 202 17.80 -12.96 18.45
CA GLN A 202 18.60 -12.42 17.35
C GLN A 202 19.25 -11.07 17.69
N ASP A 203 19.03 -10.54 18.91
CA ASP A 203 19.58 -9.24 19.36
C ASP A 203 19.17 -8.06 18.44
N ILE A 204 17.89 -8.04 18.03
CA ILE A 204 17.34 -7.02 17.12
C ILE A 204 16.27 -6.14 17.79
N GLU A 205 16.24 -6.08 19.12
CA GLU A 205 15.28 -5.28 19.90
C GLU A 205 15.38 -3.80 19.57
N ASP A 206 16.59 -3.27 19.43
CA ASP A 206 16.80 -1.83 19.16
C ASP A 206 16.20 -1.43 17.81
N ILE A 207 16.39 -2.23 16.77
CA ILE A 207 15.81 -1.92 15.47
C ILE A 207 14.29 -2.12 15.45
N PHE A 208 13.79 -3.15 16.16
CA PHE A 208 12.35 -3.35 16.30
C PHE A 208 11.69 -2.19 17.05
N ASN A 209 12.31 -1.69 18.11
CA ASN A 209 11.82 -0.53 18.85
C ASN A 209 11.84 0.72 17.98
N LEU A 210 12.92 0.96 17.22
CA LEU A 210 13.02 2.07 16.29
C LEU A 210 11.88 2.08 15.27
N GLU A 211 11.63 0.93 14.64
CA GLU A 211 10.57 0.78 13.64
C GLU A 211 9.17 0.95 14.25
N THR A 212 8.99 0.46 15.47
CA THR A 212 7.73 0.61 16.22
C THR A 212 7.48 2.07 16.64
N ASP A 213 8.49 2.77 17.12
CA ASP A 213 8.40 4.19 17.50
C ASP A 213 8.19 5.11 16.28
N LEU A 214 8.70 4.72 15.13
CA LEU A 214 8.52 5.44 13.87
C LEU A 214 7.09 5.31 13.31
N PHE A 215 6.43 4.21 13.56
CA PHE A 215 5.13 3.87 12.98
C PHE A 215 4.05 4.96 13.14
N PRO A 216 3.82 5.56 14.33
CA PRO A 216 2.84 6.64 14.47
C PRO A 216 3.14 7.86 13.59
N CYS A 217 4.42 8.18 13.37
CA CYS A 217 4.84 9.27 12.48
C CYS A 217 4.42 8.97 11.03
N LEU A 218 4.58 7.72 10.57
CA LEU A 218 4.19 7.32 9.23
C LEU A 218 2.67 7.33 9.04
N VAL A 219 1.90 6.96 10.07
CA VAL A 219 0.44 7.12 10.07
C VAL A 219 0.05 8.59 9.93
N ASP A 220 0.70 9.48 10.67
CA ASP A 220 0.44 10.92 10.57
C ASP A 220 0.79 11.48 9.20
N MET A 221 1.92 11.07 8.62
CA MET A 221 2.33 11.44 7.26
C MET A 221 1.30 11.00 6.22
N LYS A 222 0.80 9.75 6.32
CA LYS A 222 -0.20 9.22 5.42
C LYS A 222 -1.52 10.00 5.50
N PHE A 223 -2.00 10.29 6.69
CA PHE A 223 -3.23 11.08 6.88
C PHE A 223 -3.08 12.53 6.46
N LYS A 224 -1.94 13.15 6.74
CA LYS A 224 -1.66 14.51 6.29
C LYS A 224 -1.58 14.58 4.78
N GLY A 225 -0.91 13.63 4.14
CA GLY A 225 -0.66 13.63 2.71
C GLY A 225 0.17 14.84 2.25
N VAL A 226 0.36 14.95 0.94
CA VAL A 226 1.09 16.06 0.31
C VAL A 226 0.14 16.90 -0.53
N ARG A 227 0.14 18.21 -0.35
CA ARG A 227 -0.69 19.14 -1.14
C ARG A 227 -0.26 19.13 -2.61
N VAL A 228 -1.24 19.19 -3.51
CA VAL A 228 -1.01 19.28 -4.94
C VAL A 228 -1.86 20.39 -5.56
N ASP A 229 -1.30 21.06 -6.55
CA ASP A 229 -1.99 22.03 -7.39
C ASP A 229 -2.70 21.29 -8.51
N VAL A 230 -3.97 20.96 -8.28
CA VAL A 230 -4.80 20.16 -9.21
C VAL A 230 -5.06 20.91 -10.51
N GLU A 231 -5.30 22.23 -10.44
CA GLU A 231 -5.53 23.05 -11.62
C GLU A 231 -4.29 23.10 -12.50
N LYS A 232 -3.13 23.40 -11.90
CA LYS A 232 -1.84 23.39 -12.60
C LYS A 232 -1.52 22.01 -13.15
N ALA A 233 -1.86 20.92 -12.44
CA ALA A 233 -1.66 19.55 -12.92
C ALA A 233 -2.46 19.31 -14.21
N ASN A 234 -3.73 19.69 -14.25
CA ASN A 234 -4.58 19.57 -15.44
C ASN A 234 -4.06 20.41 -16.60
N GLN A 235 -3.69 21.67 -16.34
CA GLN A 235 -3.12 22.57 -17.37
C GLN A 235 -1.79 22.00 -17.91
N THR A 236 -0.94 21.49 -17.03
CA THR A 236 0.35 20.88 -17.41
C THR A 236 0.14 19.61 -18.25
N LYS A 237 -0.87 18.79 -17.91
CA LYS A 237 -1.23 17.61 -18.70
C LYS A 237 -1.60 18.00 -20.12
N ILE A 238 -2.49 18.99 -20.30
CA ILE A 238 -2.94 19.48 -21.61
C ILE A 238 -1.72 20.01 -22.40
N HIS A 239 -0.91 20.86 -21.77
CA HIS A 239 0.29 21.42 -22.41
C HIS A 239 1.24 20.33 -22.92
N LEU A 240 1.53 19.31 -22.09
CA LEU A 240 2.42 18.21 -22.47
C LEU A 240 1.82 17.32 -23.57
N ALA A 241 0.53 17.02 -23.50
CA ALA A 241 -0.16 16.25 -24.54
C ALA A 241 -0.13 16.98 -25.90
N THR A 242 -0.38 18.29 -25.92
CA THR A 242 -0.26 19.12 -27.14
C THR A 242 1.16 19.12 -27.70
N LYS A 243 2.17 19.22 -26.82
CA LYS A 243 3.58 19.15 -27.24
C LYS A 243 3.96 17.79 -27.81
N GLU A 244 3.47 16.70 -27.21
CA GLU A 244 3.63 15.36 -27.75
C GLU A 244 3.02 15.24 -29.14
N GLU A 245 1.76 15.65 -29.29
CA GLU A 245 1.05 15.59 -30.57
C GLU A 245 1.81 16.34 -31.66
N GLN A 246 2.35 17.52 -31.37
CA GLN A 246 3.17 18.27 -32.31
C GLN A 246 4.43 17.51 -32.74
N LEU A 247 5.13 16.87 -31.80
CA LEU A 247 6.30 16.04 -32.13
C LEU A 247 5.93 14.85 -33.03
N LEU A 248 4.79 14.19 -32.73
CA LEU A 248 4.29 13.09 -33.55
C LEU A 248 3.90 13.52 -34.97
N LEU A 249 3.27 14.70 -35.10
CA LEU A 249 2.96 15.31 -36.39
C LEU A 249 4.21 15.64 -37.19
N ASP A 250 5.23 16.19 -36.56
CA ASP A 250 6.52 16.49 -37.20
C ASP A 250 7.18 15.23 -37.74
N ILE A 251 7.25 14.15 -36.90
CA ILE A 251 7.81 12.86 -37.32
C ILE A 251 7.03 12.31 -38.51
N LYS A 252 5.69 12.35 -38.48
CA LYS A 252 4.82 11.89 -39.56
C LYS A 252 5.05 12.67 -40.85
N LYS A 253 5.18 14.01 -40.76
CA LYS A 253 5.40 14.88 -41.88
C LYS A 253 6.74 14.57 -42.60
N GLU A 254 7.78 14.26 -41.84
CA GLU A 254 9.10 14.00 -42.39
C GLU A 254 9.26 12.55 -42.91
N THR A 255 8.58 11.57 -42.29
CA THR A 255 8.73 10.17 -42.62
C THR A 255 7.56 9.58 -43.42
N GLY A 256 6.40 10.22 -43.44
CA GLY A 256 5.15 9.69 -43.95
C GLY A 256 4.53 8.56 -43.08
N ILE A 257 5.17 8.18 -41.98
CA ILE A 257 4.75 7.10 -41.09
C ILE A 257 4.07 7.71 -39.85
N GLN A 258 2.89 7.20 -39.45
CA GLN A 258 2.27 7.57 -38.19
C GLN A 258 3.06 6.97 -37.03
N PRO A 259 3.72 7.78 -36.21
CA PRO A 259 4.59 7.22 -35.15
C PRO A 259 3.77 6.61 -34.01
N GLN A 260 4.15 5.38 -33.64
CA GLN A 260 3.71 4.67 -32.43
C GLN A 260 4.94 4.51 -31.53
N ILE A 261 5.20 5.52 -30.71
CA ILE A 261 6.49 5.69 -30.00
C ILE A 261 6.87 4.54 -29.08
N TRP A 262 5.92 3.70 -28.66
CA TRP A 262 6.18 2.52 -27.82
C TRP A 262 6.23 1.21 -28.60
N ALA A 263 5.88 1.22 -29.88
CA ALA A 263 5.90 0.02 -30.75
C ALA A 263 7.26 -0.11 -31.43
N ALA A 264 8.10 -1.03 -31.00
CA ALA A 264 9.44 -1.22 -31.55
C ALA A 264 9.45 -1.44 -33.07
N ARG A 265 8.47 -2.18 -33.63
CA ARG A 265 8.33 -2.40 -35.08
C ARG A 265 8.10 -1.09 -35.84
N ASN A 266 7.21 -0.23 -35.33
CA ASN A 266 6.91 1.03 -35.99
C ASN A 266 8.11 2.00 -35.91
N ILE A 267 8.86 2.00 -34.79
CA ILE A 267 10.11 2.77 -34.72
C ILE A 267 11.15 2.22 -35.71
N ALA A 268 11.26 0.88 -35.88
CA ALA A 268 12.15 0.28 -36.87
C ALA A 268 11.81 0.72 -38.31
N GLU A 269 10.51 0.77 -38.66
CA GLU A 269 10.07 1.29 -39.97
C GLU A 269 10.50 2.74 -40.20
N ILE A 270 10.48 3.57 -39.16
CA ILE A 270 10.97 4.95 -39.21
C ILE A 270 12.49 4.98 -39.42
N PHE A 271 13.24 4.14 -38.68
CA PHE A 271 14.70 4.04 -38.85
C PHE A 271 15.10 3.54 -40.23
N ASP A 272 14.43 2.49 -40.73
CA ASP A 272 14.64 1.95 -42.10
C ASP A 272 14.37 3.03 -43.16
N LYS A 273 13.29 3.81 -43.00
CA LYS A 273 12.97 4.94 -43.88
C LYS A 273 14.04 6.02 -43.93
N LEU A 274 14.72 6.22 -42.78
CA LEU A 274 15.79 7.22 -42.63
C LEU A 274 17.18 6.64 -42.97
N ASN A 275 17.27 5.35 -43.33
CA ASN A 275 18.52 4.60 -43.49
C ASN A 275 19.42 4.67 -42.25
N LEU A 276 18.84 4.50 -41.06
CA LEU A 276 19.53 4.49 -39.80
C LEU A 276 19.62 3.08 -39.23
N ASP A 277 20.77 2.75 -38.65
CA ASP A 277 20.97 1.49 -37.96
C ASP A 277 20.33 1.51 -36.56
N TYR A 278 19.92 0.33 -36.07
CA TYR A 278 19.37 0.14 -34.73
C TYR A 278 19.76 -1.19 -34.10
N GLU A 279 19.73 -1.22 -32.80
CA GLU A 279 20.06 -2.42 -32.02
C GLU A 279 18.96 -3.48 -32.10
N ARG A 280 19.37 -4.74 -31.94
CA ARG A 280 18.48 -5.90 -31.84
C ARG A 280 18.73 -6.67 -30.55
N THR A 281 17.69 -7.27 -30.02
CA THR A 281 17.80 -8.13 -28.82
C THR A 281 18.59 -9.38 -29.15
N GLU A 282 19.47 -9.82 -28.27
CA GLU A 282 20.33 -11.01 -28.47
C GLU A 282 19.51 -12.29 -28.72
N LYS A 283 18.46 -12.52 -27.95
CA LYS A 283 17.69 -13.78 -27.99
C LYS A 283 16.72 -13.87 -29.14
N THR A 284 16.02 -12.79 -29.47
CA THR A 284 14.89 -12.84 -30.42
C THR A 284 15.17 -12.08 -31.71
N GLN A 285 16.29 -11.36 -31.79
CA GLN A 285 16.64 -10.47 -32.90
C GLN A 285 15.57 -9.40 -33.20
N ALA A 286 14.71 -9.13 -32.25
CA ALA A 286 13.69 -8.08 -32.35
C ALA A 286 14.34 -6.68 -32.23
N PRO A 287 13.80 -5.64 -32.92
CA PRO A 287 14.27 -4.27 -32.80
C PRO A 287 14.25 -3.81 -31.34
N SER A 288 15.32 -3.14 -30.90
CA SER A 288 15.49 -2.64 -29.53
C SER A 288 15.79 -1.16 -29.54
N PHE A 289 14.93 -0.37 -28.90
CA PHE A 289 15.06 1.07 -28.81
C PHE A 289 15.05 1.49 -27.34
N THR A 290 16.18 1.27 -26.66
CA THR A 290 16.36 1.65 -25.25
C THR A 290 16.33 3.17 -25.09
N LYS A 291 16.09 3.63 -23.85
CA LYS A 291 16.10 5.07 -23.54
C LYS A 291 17.45 5.69 -23.89
N ASN A 292 18.55 5.05 -23.48
CA ASN A 292 19.90 5.56 -23.69
C ASN A 292 20.22 5.63 -25.20
N PHE A 293 19.94 4.57 -25.94
CA PHE A 293 20.15 4.53 -27.39
C PHE A 293 19.46 5.70 -28.09
N LEU A 294 18.18 5.97 -27.78
CA LEU A 294 17.43 7.05 -28.41
C LEU A 294 17.93 8.44 -27.98
N GLN A 295 18.33 8.61 -26.71
CA GLN A 295 18.83 9.89 -26.19
C GLN A 295 20.22 10.25 -26.73
N GLU A 296 21.08 9.26 -26.95
CA GLU A 296 22.46 9.48 -27.45
C GLU A 296 22.53 9.59 -28.99
N HIS A 297 21.47 9.21 -29.68
CA HIS A 297 21.43 9.23 -31.13
C HIS A 297 21.43 10.64 -31.70
N LYS A 298 22.31 10.94 -32.69
CA LYS A 298 22.54 12.31 -33.21
C LYS A 298 21.47 12.80 -34.19
N HIS A 299 20.63 11.90 -34.75
CA HIS A 299 19.66 12.29 -35.75
C HIS A 299 18.48 13.07 -35.15
N PRO A 300 18.08 14.25 -35.70
CA PRO A 300 17.06 15.11 -35.09
C PRO A 300 15.69 14.43 -34.88
N LEU A 301 15.25 13.60 -35.84
CA LEU A 301 13.98 12.87 -35.71
C LEU A 301 14.01 11.81 -34.60
N VAL A 302 15.17 11.17 -34.38
CA VAL A 302 15.33 10.21 -33.29
C VAL A 302 15.27 10.94 -31.95
N GLN A 303 15.86 12.14 -31.87
CA GLN A 303 15.71 13.00 -30.68
C GLN A 303 14.26 13.40 -30.44
N LYS A 304 13.46 13.68 -31.49
CA LYS A 304 12.02 13.92 -31.36
C LYS A 304 11.27 12.69 -30.81
N ILE A 305 11.64 11.46 -31.23
CA ILE A 305 11.07 10.22 -30.68
C ILE A 305 11.40 10.09 -29.19
N ALA A 306 12.66 10.30 -28.81
CA ALA A 306 13.09 10.26 -27.43
C ALA A 306 12.31 11.28 -26.55
N GLN A 307 12.19 12.51 -27.04
CA GLN A 307 11.46 13.58 -26.39
C GLN A 307 9.97 13.26 -26.27
N ALA A 308 9.34 12.73 -27.34
CA ALA A 308 7.94 12.33 -27.31
C ALA A 308 7.68 11.24 -26.26
N ARG A 309 8.56 10.23 -26.13
CA ARG A 309 8.47 9.20 -25.07
C ARG A 309 8.57 9.80 -23.66
N GLU A 310 9.49 10.74 -23.44
CA GLU A 310 9.64 11.41 -22.15
C GLU A 310 8.41 12.23 -21.77
N ILE A 311 7.88 13.00 -22.72
CA ILE A 311 6.68 13.81 -22.54
C ILE A 311 5.46 12.93 -22.32
N ASN A 312 5.27 11.89 -23.14
CA ASN A 312 4.19 10.93 -22.97
C ASN A 312 4.21 10.32 -21.56
N LYS A 313 5.38 9.80 -21.12
CA LYS A 313 5.51 9.25 -19.76
C LYS A 313 5.23 10.32 -18.69
N ALA A 314 5.61 11.58 -18.92
CA ALA A 314 5.38 12.65 -17.96
C ALA A 314 3.89 12.89 -17.71
N HIS A 315 3.08 13.00 -18.75
CA HIS A 315 1.65 13.28 -18.55
C HIS A 315 0.81 12.03 -18.30
N THR A 316 1.08 10.86 -18.95
CA THR A 316 0.27 9.66 -18.79
C THR A 316 0.62 8.84 -17.54
N THR A 317 1.87 8.90 -17.06
CA THR A 317 2.30 8.14 -15.89
C THR A 317 2.34 8.99 -14.64
N PHE A 318 2.98 10.17 -14.68
CA PHE A 318 3.15 10.96 -13.46
C PHE A 318 1.96 11.87 -13.19
N ILE A 319 1.52 12.67 -14.17
CA ILE A 319 0.44 13.64 -13.93
C ILE A 319 -0.91 12.93 -13.80
N ASP A 320 -1.20 11.95 -14.63
CA ASP A 320 -2.43 11.16 -14.51
C ASP A 320 -2.51 10.41 -13.18
N THR A 321 -1.37 9.92 -12.69
CA THR A 321 -1.32 9.30 -11.38
C THR A 321 -1.58 10.31 -10.27
N ILE A 322 -0.99 11.52 -10.34
CA ILE A 322 -1.28 12.60 -9.39
C ILE A 322 -2.77 12.92 -9.38
N ILE A 323 -3.39 13.13 -10.54
CA ILE A 323 -4.82 13.45 -10.66
C ILE A 323 -5.70 12.31 -10.14
N ARG A 324 -5.34 11.05 -10.42
CA ARG A 324 -6.12 9.86 -10.00
C ARG A 324 -6.12 9.65 -8.48
N TYR A 325 -4.98 9.88 -7.83
CA TYR A 325 -4.83 9.69 -6.38
C TYR A 325 -5.08 10.96 -5.57
N GLU A 326 -5.43 12.05 -6.24
CA GLU A 326 -5.78 13.28 -5.56
C GLU A 326 -7.08 13.12 -4.78
N HIS A 327 -7.07 13.59 -3.54
CA HIS A 327 -8.25 13.72 -2.69
C HIS A 327 -8.18 15.04 -1.92
N LYS A 328 -9.16 15.93 -2.13
CA LYS A 328 -9.26 17.26 -1.47
C LYS A 328 -7.96 18.07 -1.54
N GLY A 329 -7.34 18.10 -2.73
CA GLY A 329 -6.10 18.83 -2.97
C GLY A 329 -4.84 18.16 -2.42
N ARG A 330 -4.89 16.86 -2.06
CA ARG A 330 -3.76 16.13 -1.49
C ARG A 330 -3.61 14.74 -2.10
N ILE A 331 -2.41 14.21 -1.99
CA ILE A 331 -2.08 12.81 -2.28
C ILE A 331 -1.69 12.14 -0.97
N HIS A 332 -2.28 10.98 -0.71
CA HIS A 332 -2.06 10.16 0.47
C HIS A 332 -1.40 8.83 0.07
N ALA A 333 -0.13 8.90 -0.32
CA ALA A 333 0.61 7.72 -0.73
C ALA A 333 0.79 6.71 0.41
N ASP A 334 0.87 5.44 0.05
CA ASP A 334 1.29 4.41 0.98
C ASP A 334 2.79 4.49 1.20
N ILE A 335 3.21 4.45 2.45
CA ILE A 335 4.61 4.44 2.87
C ILE A 335 4.92 3.05 3.41
N ASN A 336 5.72 2.29 2.67
CA ASN A 336 6.16 0.97 3.10
C ASN A 336 7.44 1.14 3.90
N GLN A 337 7.36 0.89 5.19
CA GLN A 337 8.42 1.08 6.16
C GLN A 337 9.57 0.09 5.93
N ILE A 338 9.19 -1.16 5.79
CA ILE A 338 10.09 -2.28 5.48
C ILE A 338 9.45 -3.17 4.42
N ARG A 339 10.10 -4.26 4.05
CA ARG A 339 9.54 -5.20 3.07
C ARG A 339 8.27 -5.86 3.59
N SER A 340 7.26 -5.89 2.72
CA SER A 340 5.97 -6.55 2.94
C SER A 340 5.45 -7.12 1.61
N ASP A 341 4.33 -7.81 1.62
CA ASP A 341 3.68 -8.29 0.39
C ASP A 341 3.22 -7.15 -0.53
N ASN A 342 3.01 -5.96 0.01
CA ASN A 342 2.55 -4.78 -0.72
C ASN A 342 3.69 -3.90 -1.26
N GLY A 343 4.94 -4.24 -0.99
CA GLY A 343 6.11 -3.47 -1.41
C GLY A 343 7.19 -3.42 -0.33
N GLY A 344 7.99 -2.36 -0.34
CA GLY A 344 9.10 -2.19 0.57
C GLY A 344 10.43 -2.69 0.03
N THR A 345 11.46 -2.55 0.82
CA THR A 345 12.84 -2.96 0.48
C THR A 345 13.40 -3.85 1.58
N VAL A 346 14.26 -4.79 1.20
CA VAL A 346 15.01 -5.63 2.18
C VAL A 346 16.06 -4.84 2.96
N THR A 347 16.38 -3.63 2.51
CA THR A 347 17.42 -2.78 3.10
C THR A 347 16.89 -1.82 4.16
N GLY A 348 15.61 -1.87 4.53
CA GLY A 348 14.99 -0.94 5.46
C GLY A 348 14.77 0.49 4.91
N ARG A 349 15.08 0.74 3.62
CA ARG A 349 14.72 2.02 2.98
C ARG A 349 13.23 2.07 2.76
N PHE A 350 12.60 3.22 3.03
CA PHE A 350 11.20 3.42 2.69
C PHE A 350 10.96 3.26 1.19
N SER A 351 9.84 2.67 0.85
CA SER A 351 9.32 2.75 -0.51
C SER A 351 7.89 3.30 -0.50
N TYR A 352 7.49 3.85 -1.64
CA TYR A 352 6.16 4.44 -1.80
C TYR A 352 5.36 3.68 -2.85
N SER A 353 4.06 3.51 -2.57
CA SER A 353 3.09 2.97 -3.51
C SER A 353 1.78 3.78 -3.44
N ASN A 354 0.94 3.64 -4.42
CA ASN A 354 -0.40 4.23 -4.47
C ASN A 354 -0.48 5.75 -4.14
N PRO A 355 0.29 6.63 -4.81
CA PRO A 355 1.26 6.41 -5.88
C PRO A 355 2.72 6.34 -5.40
N ASN A 356 3.63 5.84 -6.28
CA ASN A 356 5.05 5.87 -5.98
C ASN A 356 5.65 7.28 -6.21
N LEU A 357 5.70 8.08 -5.15
CA LEU A 357 6.21 9.45 -5.20
C LEU A 357 7.75 9.53 -5.36
N GLN A 358 8.49 8.44 -5.12
CA GLN A 358 9.94 8.41 -5.28
C GLN A 358 10.38 8.35 -6.75
N GLN A 359 9.47 7.95 -7.65
CA GLN A 359 9.77 7.86 -9.09
C GLN A 359 9.57 9.18 -9.84
N LEU A 360 9.20 10.25 -9.16
CA LEU A 360 9.03 11.56 -9.80
C LEU A 360 10.36 12.00 -10.45
N PRO A 361 10.31 12.48 -11.72
CA PRO A 361 11.52 12.83 -12.44
C PRO A 361 12.29 13.96 -11.72
N ALA A 362 13.58 13.71 -11.45
CA ALA A 362 14.46 14.68 -10.81
C ALA A 362 15.58 15.15 -11.73
N ARG A 363 16.06 14.26 -12.62
CA ARG A 363 17.26 14.52 -13.46
C ARG A 363 16.95 15.23 -14.76
N ASN A 364 15.72 15.16 -15.26
CA ASN A 364 15.32 15.90 -16.47
C ASN A 364 15.13 17.38 -16.11
N LYS A 365 15.90 18.25 -16.74
CA LYS A 365 15.94 19.69 -16.44
C LYS A 365 14.65 20.44 -16.77
N ASP A 366 13.87 19.94 -17.73
CA ASP A 366 12.63 20.57 -18.16
C ASP A 366 11.41 19.96 -17.43
N LEU A 367 11.27 18.62 -17.45
CA LEU A 367 10.13 17.92 -16.89
C LEU A 367 10.20 17.78 -15.37
N GLY A 368 11.40 17.66 -14.80
CA GLY A 368 11.60 17.52 -13.36
C GLY A 368 11.01 18.70 -12.57
N PRO A 369 11.46 19.93 -12.81
CA PRO A 369 10.89 21.11 -12.14
C PRO A 369 9.40 21.28 -12.42
N LEU A 370 8.94 21.00 -13.64
CA LEU A 370 7.55 21.14 -14.02
C LEU A 370 6.65 20.23 -13.17
N ILE A 371 6.97 18.93 -13.08
CA ILE A 371 6.16 17.96 -12.31
C ILE A 371 6.31 18.20 -10.80
N ARG A 372 7.51 18.45 -10.31
CA ARG A 372 7.75 18.71 -8.89
C ARG A 372 7.06 19.98 -8.40
N SER A 373 6.90 21.00 -9.24
CA SER A 373 6.19 22.23 -8.90
C SER A 373 4.69 22.06 -8.74
N LEU A 374 4.14 20.88 -9.03
CA LEU A 374 2.75 20.52 -8.73
C LEU A 374 2.53 20.24 -7.24
N PHE A 375 3.60 19.90 -6.51
CA PHE A 375 3.53 19.65 -5.06
C PHE A 375 3.77 20.93 -4.30
N LEU A 376 2.86 21.25 -3.40
CA LEU A 376 2.86 22.50 -2.65
C LEU A 376 3.21 22.24 -1.18
N PRO A 377 3.97 23.14 -0.53
CA PRO A 377 4.09 23.15 0.92
C PRO A 377 2.76 23.52 1.57
N GLU A 378 2.65 23.40 2.87
CA GLU A 378 1.52 23.95 3.61
C GLU A 378 1.47 25.47 3.43
N GLU A 379 0.28 26.04 3.56
CA GLU A 379 0.09 27.48 3.42
C GLU A 379 0.93 28.25 4.45
N GLY A 380 1.66 29.26 4.00
CA GLY A 380 2.61 30.00 4.84
C GLY A 380 3.92 29.27 5.14
N HIS A 381 4.18 28.09 4.55
CA HIS A 381 5.40 27.32 4.74
C HIS A 381 6.20 27.22 3.44
N THR A 382 7.45 26.75 3.58
CA THR A 382 8.34 26.45 2.46
C THR A 382 8.85 25.02 2.56
N TRP A 383 9.33 24.46 1.43
CA TRP A 383 10.02 23.18 1.45
C TRP A 383 11.41 23.30 2.07
N GLY A 384 11.71 22.46 3.07
CA GLY A 384 13.06 22.19 3.50
C GLY A 384 13.56 20.91 2.81
N CYS A 385 14.76 20.92 2.27
CA CYS A 385 15.41 19.74 1.72
C CYS A 385 16.65 19.43 2.56
N PHE A 386 16.65 18.27 3.21
CA PHE A 386 17.75 17.81 4.06
C PHE A 386 18.25 16.48 3.54
N ASP A 387 19.52 16.37 3.27
CA ASP A 387 20.15 15.15 2.76
C ASP A 387 21.52 14.96 3.42
N TYR A 388 21.80 13.71 3.84
CA TYR A 388 23.12 13.38 4.39
C TYR A 388 24.14 13.30 3.26
N SER A 389 25.24 14.03 3.43
CA SER A 389 26.37 13.96 2.50
C SER A 389 27.10 12.62 2.66
N GLN A 390 27.13 11.82 1.58
CA GLN A 390 27.90 10.58 1.52
C GLN A 390 27.55 9.60 2.66
N GLN A 391 26.27 9.36 2.89
CA GLN A 391 25.82 8.50 4.00
C GLN A 391 26.42 7.09 3.91
N GLU A 392 26.30 6.42 2.76
CA GLU A 392 26.78 5.04 2.58
C GLU A 392 28.31 4.90 2.78
N PRO A 393 29.18 5.82 2.27
CA PRO A 393 30.62 5.75 2.57
C PRO A 393 30.99 6.03 4.04
N ARG A 394 30.03 6.52 4.86
CA ARG A 394 30.29 6.82 6.29
C ARG A 394 29.85 5.71 7.22
N LEU A 395 29.04 4.77 6.73
CA LEU A 395 28.64 3.56 7.44
C LEU A 395 29.62 2.42 7.16
#